data_c8a5b7e28b605497a9cc062b00723e71
#
_entry.id   c8a5b7e28b605497a9cc062b00723e71
#
_cell.length_a   1.000
_cell.length_b   1.000
_cell.length_c   1.000
_cell.angle_alpha   90.00
_cell.angle_beta   90.00
_cell.angle_gamma   90.00
#
_symmetry.space_group_name_H-M   'P 1'
#
loop_
_entity.id
_entity.type
_entity.pdbx_description
1 polymer ?
#
loop_
_entity_poly.entity_id
_entity_poly.type
_entity_poly.pdbx_seq_one_letter_code
_entity_poly.pdbx_strand_id
1 'polypeptide(L)'
;RMILGLSIGTEYYLALSALLFTIGAGGLLVRRNPLVMFMCIELMLNAANLAFISFGKEMGDLGGQLSVLFVLVVAAAEVVIGLAIVVAVMRRRPKASVDEVSVLRG
;
A
#
# COMPACT_ATOMS: atom_id res chain seq x y z
N ARG A 1 3.98 26.41 0.97
CA ARG A 1 5.34 25.91 0.73
C ARG A 1 5.76 26.09 -0.69
N MET A 2 6.92 26.62 -0.86
CA MET A 2 7.47 26.86 -2.20
C MET A 2 8.77 26.08 -2.34
N ILE A 3 8.87 25.28 -3.41
CA ILE A 3 10.09 24.60 -3.76
C ILE A 3 10.35 24.86 -5.23
N LEU A 4 11.51 25.42 -5.54
CA LEU A 4 11.88 25.77 -6.93
C LEU A 4 10.82 26.63 -7.63
N GLY A 5 10.20 27.57 -6.87
CA GLY A 5 9.18 28.44 -7.42
C GLY A 5 7.80 27.80 -7.55
N LEU A 6 7.66 26.55 -7.12
CA LEU A 6 6.38 25.84 -7.17
C LEU A 6 5.78 25.72 -5.78
N SER A 7 4.48 25.93 -5.69
CA SER A 7 3.74 25.71 -4.44
C SER A 7 3.38 24.26 -4.33
N ILE A 8 3.78 23.62 -3.22
CA ILE A 8 3.43 22.23 -2.94
C ILE A 8 2.42 22.21 -1.80
N GLY A 9 1.19 21.88 -2.13
CA GLY A 9 0.10 21.82 -1.17
C GLY A 9 -0.51 20.43 -1.14
N THR A 10 -1.60 20.33 -0.40
CA THR A 10 -2.34 19.08 -0.26
C THR A 10 -2.71 18.46 -1.61
N GLU A 11 -3.02 19.30 -2.59
CA GLU A 11 -3.41 18.84 -3.93
C GLU A 11 -2.36 17.94 -4.57
N TYR A 12 -1.08 18.30 -4.44
CA TYR A 12 0.00 17.51 -5.01
C TYR A 12 0.13 16.16 -4.33
N TYR A 13 -0.01 16.14 -3.01
CA TYR A 13 0.06 14.88 -2.27
C TYR A 13 -1.13 13.98 -2.57
N LEU A 14 -2.32 14.57 -2.74
CA LEU A 14 -3.49 13.80 -3.13
C LEU A 14 -3.37 13.26 -4.55
N ALA A 15 -2.79 14.04 -5.46
CA ALA A 15 -2.53 13.57 -6.82
C ALA A 15 -1.55 12.40 -6.81
N LEU A 16 -0.50 12.50 -6.01
CA LEU A 16 0.46 11.41 -5.87
C LEU A 16 -0.20 10.18 -5.28
N SER A 17 -1.02 10.37 -4.25
CA SER A 17 -1.78 9.28 -3.62
C SER A 17 -2.68 8.58 -4.64
N ALA A 18 -3.40 9.34 -5.44
CA ALA A 18 -4.27 8.80 -6.48
C ALA A 18 -3.48 8.00 -7.52
N LEU A 19 -2.32 8.52 -7.92
CA LEU A 19 -1.46 7.84 -8.87
C LEU A 19 -0.95 6.51 -8.32
N LEU A 20 -0.45 6.51 -7.08
CA LEU A 20 0.06 5.30 -6.44
C LEU A 20 -1.04 4.27 -6.25
N PHE A 21 -2.21 4.70 -5.84
CA PHE A 21 -3.35 3.81 -5.68
C PHE A 21 -3.73 3.17 -7.01
N THR A 22 -3.76 3.96 -8.07
CA THR A 22 -4.11 3.49 -9.41
C THR A 22 -3.09 2.46 -9.90
N ILE A 23 -1.81 2.71 -9.69
CA ILE A 23 -0.75 1.78 -10.08
C ILE A 23 -0.91 0.46 -9.32
N GLY A 24 -1.15 0.54 -8.00
CA GLY A 24 -1.35 -0.65 -7.19
C GLY A 24 -2.56 -1.44 -7.61
N ALA A 25 -3.69 -0.76 -7.84
CA ALA A 25 -4.92 -1.42 -8.27
C ALA A 25 -4.75 -2.06 -9.65
N GLY A 26 -4.11 -1.35 -10.57
CA GLY A 26 -3.85 -1.89 -11.90
C GLY A 26 -2.99 -3.15 -11.85
N GLY A 27 -1.93 -3.10 -11.06
CA GLY A 27 -1.07 -4.26 -10.87
C GLY A 27 -1.80 -5.45 -10.27
N LEU A 28 -2.66 -5.17 -9.29
CA LEU A 28 -3.45 -6.22 -8.62
C LEU A 28 -4.37 -6.93 -9.61
N LEU A 29 -4.96 -6.17 -10.53
CA LEU A 29 -5.89 -6.74 -11.51
C LEU A 29 -5.19 -7.53 -12.61
N VAL A 30 -3.92 -7.22 -12.88
CA VAL A 30 -3.19 -7.82 -14.00
C VAL A 30 -2.32 -9.00 -13.56
N ARG A 31 -1.74 -8.93 -12.39
CA ARG A 31 -0.78 -9.94 -11.94
C ARG A 31 -1.43 -10.98 -11.05
N ARG A 32 -0.96 -12.23 -11.18
CA ARG A 32 -1.48 -13.37 -10.40
C ARG A 32 -0.45 -13.95 -9.44
N ASN A 33 0.77 -13.44 -9.45
CA ASN A 33 1.80 -13.86 -8.52
C ASN A 33 1.45 -13.35 -7.11
N PRO A 34 1.36 -14.24 -6.10
CA PRO A 34 0.97 -13.81 -4.75
C PRO A 34 1.85 -12.72 -4.16
N LEU A 35 3.16 -12.78 -4.41
CA LEU A 35 4.07 -11.76 -3.91
C LEU A 35 3.79 -10.39 -4.53
N VAL A 36 3.61 -10.37 -5.86
CA VAL A 36 3.30 -9.13 -6.57
C VAL A 36 1.95 -8.57 -6.12
N MET A 37 0.96 -9.42 -5.94
CA MET A 37 -0.36 -9.00 -5.46
C MET A 37 -0.27 -8.39 -4.07
N PHE A 38 0.52 -9.00 -3.19
CA PHE A 38 0.75 -8.47 -1.85
C PHE A 38 1.38 -7.08 -1.90
N MET A 39 2.39 -6.93 -2.76
CA MET A 39 3.06 -5.63 -2.93
C MET A 39 2.10 -4.57 -3.48
N CYS A 40 1.22 -4.94 -4.41
CA CYS A 40 0.23 -4.02 -4.96
C CYS A 40 -0.76 -3.55 -3.88
N ILE A 41 -1.21 -4.46 -3.03
CA ILE A 41 -2.10 -4.12 -1.92
C ILE A 41 -1.39 -3.17 -0.96
N GLU A 42 -0.12 -3.43 -0.65
CA GLU A 42 0.65 -2.55 0.22
C GLU A 42 0.81 -1.16 -0.38
N LEU A 43 1.02 -1.07 -1.69
CA LEU A 43 1.10 0.21 -2.37
C LEU A 43 -0.21 0.98 -2.26
N MET A 44 -1.34 0.28 -2.41
CA MET A 44 -2.65 0.89 -2.27
C MET A 44 -2.89 1.41 -0.84
N LEU A 45 -2.48 0.63 0.16
CA LEU A 45 -2.60 1.04 1.56
C LEU A 45 -1.73 2.26 1.86
N ASN A 46 -0.50 2.29 1.33
CA ASN A 46 0.37 3.44 1.50
C ASN A 46 -0.21 4.67 0.83
N ALA A 47 -0.83 4.51 -0.33
CA ALA A 47 -1.49 5.62 -1.02
C ALA A 47 -2.63 6.19 -0.18
N ALA A 48 -3.45 5.32 0.42
CA ALA A 48 -4.54 5.76 1.30
C ALA A 48 -3.99 6.51 2.52
N ASN A 49 -2.92 6.00 3.12
CA ASN A 49 -2.31 6.65 4.27
C ASN A 49 -1.73 8.02 3.91
N LEU A 50 -1.14 8.13 2.73
CA LEU A 50 -0.64 9.42 2.25
C LEU A 50 -1.77 10.43 2.13
N ALA A 51 -2.93 10.00 1.63
CA ALA A 51 -4.10 10.87 1.55
C ALA A 51 -4.56 11.33 2.92
N PHE A 52 -4.62 10.41 3.90
CA PHE A 52 -5.02 10.76 5.26
C PHE A 52 -4.04 11.74 5.91
N ILE A 53 -2.74 11.52 5.75
CA ILE A 53 -1.73 12.43 6.29
C ILE A 53 -1.88 13.81 5.66
N SER A 54 -2.12 13.88 4.35
CA SER A 54 -2.28 15.14 3.65
C SER A 54 -3.47 15.93 4.16
N PHE A 55 -4.60 15.26 4.36
CA PHE A 55 -5.79 15.91 4.92
C PHE A 55 -5.57 16.35 6.37
N GLY A 56 -4.95 15.50 7.19
CA GLY A 56 -4.66 15.83 8.56
C GLY A 56 -3.77 17.05 8.68
N LYS A 57 -2.75 17.15 7.83
CA LYS A 57 -1.85 18.29 7.81
C LYS A 57 -2.57 19.56 7.39
N GLU A 58 -3.42 19.49 6.37
CA GLU A 58 -4.18 20.64 5.90
C GLU A 58 -5.11 21.17 6.99
N MET A 59 -5.73 20.27 7.74
CA MET A 59 -6.65 20.62 8.81
C MET A 59 -5.94 21.01 10.10
N GLY A 60 -4.62 20.84 10.17
CA GLY A 60 -3.87 21.09 11.39
C GLY A 60 -4.18 20.13 12.51
N ASP A 61 -4.65 18.93 12.18
CA ASP A 61 -5.06 17.93 13.15
C ASP A 61 -3.91 17.00 13.50
N LEU A 62 -3.18 17.31 14.57
CA LEU A 62 -2.08 16.48 15.03
C LEU A 62 -2.55 15.09 15.47
N GLY A 63 -3.71 15.01 16.10
CA GLY A 63 -4.27 13.72 16.52
C GLY A 63 -4.51 12.79 15.34
N GLY A 64 -5.06 13.33 14.26
CA GLY A 64 -5.25 12.56 13.04
C GLY A 64 -3.94 12.08 12.44
N GLN A 65 -2.90 12.94 12.46
CA GLN A 65 -1.59 12.58 11.95
C GLN A 65 -0.95 11.47 12.79
N LEU A 66 -1.09 11.52 14.10
CA LEU A 66 -0.58 10.47 14.98
C LEU A 66 -1.32 9.15 14.78
N SER A 67 -2.64 9.21 14.55
CA SER A 67 -3.41 8.01 14.25
C SER A 67 -2.92 7.32 12.99
N VAL A 68 -2.62 8.10 11.94
CA VAL A 68 -2.06 7.54 10.72
C VAL A 68 -0.69 6.93 10.98
N LEU A 69 0.13 7.55 11.83
CA LEU A 69 1.42 6.98 12.18
C LEU A 69 1.27 5.60 12.81
N PHE A 70 0.31 5.42 13.73
CA PHE A 70 0.02 4.12 14.31
C PHE A 70 -0.41 3.12 13.26
N VAL A 71 -1.28 3.53 12.34
CA VAL A 71 -1.72 2.67 11.24
C VAL A 71 -0.53 2.24 10.39
N LEU A 72 0.39 3.15 10.11
CA LEU A 72 1.59 2.81 9.34
C LEU A 72 2.46 1.79 10.06
N VAL A 73 2.63 1.91 11.38
CA VAL A 73 3.41 0.96 12.16
C VAL A 73 2.77 -0.42 12.12
N VAL A 74 1.45 -0.50 12.31
CA VAL A 74 0.73 -1.76 12.25
C VAL A 74 0.82 -2.36 10.84
N ALA A 75 0.67 -1.54 9.82
CA ALA A 75 0.78 -1.99 8.44
C ALA A 75 2.17 -2.55 8.15
N ALA A 76 3.21 -1.89 8.65
CA ALA A 76 4.58 -2.38 8.48
C ALA A 76 4.77 -3.75 9.14
N ALA A 77 4.21 -3.95 10.32
CA ALA A 77 4.27 -5.24 11.00
C ALA A 77 3.53 -6.32 10.21
N GLU A 78 2.37 -5.99 9.66
CA GLU A 78 1.61 -6.91 8.83
C GLU A 78 2.36 -7.28 7.56
N VAL A 79 3.09 -6.33 6.97
CA VAL A 79 3.92 -6.60 5.80
C VAL A 79 4.94 -7.68 6.10
N VAL A 80 5.62 -7.57 7.22
CA VAL A 80 6.64 -8.56 7.60
C VAL A 80 6.01 -9.95 7.73
N ILE A 81 4.90 -10.04 8.44
CA ILE A 81 4.22 -11.31 8.66
C ILE A 81 3.65 -11.85 7.34
N GLY A 82 2.95 -11.01 6.60
CA GLY A 82 2.35 -11.40 5.33
C GLY A 82 3.38 -11.83 4.32
N LEU A 83 4.48 -11.10 4.23
CA LEU A 83 5.57 -11.43 3.31
C LEU A 83 6.20 -12.77 3.69
N ALA A 84 6.37 -13.02 4.99
CA ALA A 84 6.91 -14.30 5.45
C ALA A 84 5.99 -15.45 5.04
N ILE A 85 4.69 -15.27 5.15
CA ILE A 85 3.72 -16.29 4.74
C ILE A 85 3.79 -16.51 3.22
N VAL A 86 3.83 -15.44 2.44
CA VAL A 86 3.90 -15.55 0.98
C VAL A 86 5.17 -16.27 0.56
N VAL A 87 6.31 -15.91 1.16
CA VAL A 87 7.59 -16.55 0.85
C VAL A 87 7.53 -18.04 1.21
N ALA A 88 6.94 -18.38 2.35
CA ALA A 88 6.82 -19.77 2.76
C ALA A 88 5.99 -20.58 1.75
N VAL A 89 4.88 -20.00 1.28
CA VAL A 89 4.04 -20.63 0.27
C VAL A 89 4.82 -20.83 -1.02
N MET A 90 5.54 -19.82 -1.46
CA MET A 90 6.30 -19.88 -2.73
C MET A 90 7.46 -20.85 -2.65
N ARG A 91 8.03 -21.06 -1.48
CA ARG A 91 9.09 -22.08 -1.32
C ARG A 91 8.57 -23.48 -1.53
N ARG A 92 7.34 -23.74 -1.13
CA ARG A 92 6.72 -25.04 -1.32
C ARG A 92 6.12 -25.20 -2.70
N ARG A 93 5.70 -24.12 -3.32
CA ARG A 93 5.05 -24.09 -4.62
C ARG A 93 5.66 -22.97 -5.47
N PRO A 94 6.90 -23.15 -5.96
CA PRO A 94 7.66 -22.06 -6.60
C PRO A 94 6.94 -21.39 -7.79
N LYS A 95 6.03 -22.08 -8.45
CA LYS A 95 5.29 -21.53 -9.58
C LYS A 95 3.84 -21.27 -9.26
N ALA A 96 3.50 -21.21 -7.97
CA ALA A 96 2.11 -21.01 -7.56
C ALA A 96 1.59 -19.65 -7.99
N SER A 97 0.35 -19.64 -8.46
CA SER A 97 -0.43 -18.42 -8.64
C SER A 97 -1.57 -18.46 -7.61
N VAL A 98 -2.32 -17.36 -7.53
CA VAL A 98 -3.48 -17.33 -6.65
C VAL A 98 -4.47 -18.43 -7.00
N ASP A 99 -4.62 -18.71 -8.29
CA ASP A 99 -5.54 -19.75 -8.74
C ASP A 99 -5.10 -21.14 -8.27
N GLU A 100 -3.80 -21.41 -8.29
CA GLU A 100 -3.26 -22.69 -7.84
C GLU A 100 -3.36 -22.84 -6.33
N VAL A 101 -3.11 -21.78 -5.59
CA VAL A 101 -3.25 -21.79 -4.14
C VAL A 101 -4.68 -22.06 -3.75
N SER A 102 -5.63 -21.52 -4.50
CA SER A 102 -7.06 -21.76 -4.26
C SER A 102 -7.42 -23.24 -4.40
N VAL A 103 -6.77 -23.97 -5.30
CA VAL A 103 -7.01 -25.40 -5.50
C VAL A 103 -6.68 -26.22 -4.25
N LEU A 104 -5.70 -25.77 -3.46
CA LEU A 104 -5.30 -26.49 -2.25
C LEU A 104 -6.39 -26.55 -1.20
N ARG A 105 -7.38 -25.68 -1.28
CA ARG A 105 -8.47 -25.64 -0.32
C ARG A 105 -9.61 -26.58 -0.69
N GLY A 106 -9.63 -26.94 -1.90
CA GLY A 106 -10.72 -27.74 -2.41
C GLY A 106 -10.32 -28.96 -3.05
#